data_20b09689c8b37a93e89391b2551dd2cf
#
_entry.id   20b09689c8b37a93e89391b2551dd2cf
#
_cell.length_a   1.000
_cell.length_b   1.000
_cell.length_c   1.000
_cell.angle_alpha   90.00
_cell.angle_beta   90.00
_cell.angle_gamma   90.00
#
_symmetry.space_group_name_H-M   'P 1'
#
loop_
_entity.id
_entity.type
_entity.pdbx_description
1 polymer ?
#
loop_
_entity_poly.entity_id
_entity_poly.type
_entity_poly.pdbx_seq_one_letter_code
_entity_poly.pdbx_strand_id
1 'polypeptide(L)'
;KIDKLPDKGAAVLRDLVKLLGLNYADVWQRTRLCGELEVGKRAGCWSGSRFQPIPITKEADPQLALRIIERSDRYPGITATPSAIRSYPSTLGLTGGHLLGYVGPLTDADLSGANGRSYFRSEIIGKSGLESSYDDYLRGVPGIKTFIVDRKEAVTTTSKVTKPIAGSHLITSIDARLQAATEKALGEAVLRAKARGFYGDGGAAIVMDVRNGQILALASYPTFDPNAFERGLSVKQARDLFSEKTGVPALNRALQGLYAPASTFKAVSLVAAKDAGYDLTKSYACPAEVQIGTRAYQNFESKEQGTLSMKRAIAISCDTIWYQIAYDEWVRDGGLRPKSNANDYFYNAAKRFQIGVKTKIDLPSESQGRLADRQWRKDWYAENKDYFCNYQERATKEQQTPFLLQLARENCLDGDKIRAGDAVNFSIGQGDTVITPLKLTQMYAAIANGGTLWKPTVAKAIVNSAGEVKQRFLPENLGEIGVDPTTLALLKDSLHEVTLTGTSAGVFANFPVQTSGKTGTAEVFGRNSDGT
;
A
#
# COMPACT_ATOMS: atom_id res chain seq x y z
N LYS A 1 -42.22 7.73 7.67
CA LYS A 1 -43.54 7.56 8.39
C LYS A 1 -43.42 7.91 9.87
N ILE A 2 -42.23 7.77 10.47
CA ILE A 2 -41.95 8.13 11.87
C ILE A 2 -42.14 9.65 12.10
N ASP A 3 -41.82 10.46 11.14
CA ASP A 3 -42.02 11.93 11.16
C ASP A 3 -43.50 12.38 11.23
N LYS A 4 -44.43 11.47 10.90
CA LYS A 4 -45.88 11.69 11.01
C LYS A 4 -46.44 11.33 12.38
N LEU A 5 -45.63 10.76 13.29
CA LEU A 5 -46.01 10.42 14.65
C LEU A 5 -45.97 11.66 15.57
N PRO A 6 -46.74 11.70 16.68
CA PRO A 6 -46.52 12.64 17.75
C PRO A 6 -45.03 12.67 18.11
N ASP A 7 -44.48 13.81 18.46
CA ASP A 7 -43.06 13.99 18.77
C ASP A 7 -42.05 13.58 17.66
N LYS A 8 -42.53 13.47 16.41
CA LYS A 8 -41.73 12.99 15.24
C LYS A 8 -41.11 11.60 15.46
N GLY A 9 -41.77 10.76 16.25
CA GLY A 9 -41.34 9.39 16.53
C GLY A 9 -40.22 9.25 17.56
N ALA A 10 -39.93 10.30 18.32
CA ALA A 10 -38.85 10.27 19.33
C ALA A 10 -39.07 9.23 20.42
N ALA A 11 -40.32 9.05 20.89
CA ALA A 11 -40.65 8.02 21.87
C ALA A 11 -40.42 6.59 21.35
N VAL A 12 -40.88 6.32 20.13
CA VAL A 12 -40.67 5.03 19.47
C VAL A 12 -39.19 4.73 19.30
N LEU A 13 -38.41 5.71 18.90
CA LEU A 13 -36.95 5.53 18.72
C LEU A 13 -36.23 5.33 20.06
N ARG A 14 -36.62 6.02 21.15
CA ARG A 14 -36.03 5.78 22.47
C ARG A 14 -36.27 4.37 22.97
N ASP A 15 -37.49 3.86 22.79
CA ASP A 15 -37.82 2.49 23.17
C ASP A 15 -37.06 1.46 22.31
N LEU A 16 -36.97 1.69 20.99
CA LEU A 16 -36.24 0.84 20.06
C LEU A 16 -34.74 0.79 20.38
N VAL A 17 -34.08 1.94 20.60
CA VAL A 17 -32.63 1.96 20.88
C VAL A 17 -32.30 1.31 22.22
N LYS A 18 -33.20 1.43 23.21
CA LYS A 18 -33.05 0.73 24.49
C LYS A 18 -33.12 -0.78 24.30
N LEU A 19 -34.06 -1.26 23.46
CA LEU A 19 -34.22 -2.68 23.13
C LEU A 19 -32.99 -3.23 22.38
N LEU A 20 -32.42 -2.42 21.47
CA LEU A 20 -31.29 -2.81 20.62
C LEU A 20 -29.92 -2.49 21.24
N GLY A 21 -29.85 -1.85 22.42
CA GLY A 21 -28.58 -1.46 23.06
C GLY A 21 -27.82 -0.39 22.30
N LEU A 22 -28.53 0.48 21.55
CA LEU A 22 -27.92 1.52 20.71
C LEU A 22 -27.94 2.89 21.39
N ASN A 23 -27.10 3.82 20.91
CA ASN A 23 -27.11 5.21 21.35
C ASN A 23 -28.26 5.99 20.68
N TYR A 24 -29.10 6.64 21.47
CA TYR A 24 -30.24 7.38 20.93
C TYR A 24 -29.83 8.56 20.04
N ALA A 25 -28.81 9.34 20.42
CA ALA A 25 -28.40 10.51 19.63
C ALA A 25 -27.89 10.10 18.23
N ASP A 26 -27.15 9.01 18.14
CA ASP A 26 -26.65 8.49 16.87
C ASP A 26 -27.77 7.99 15.97
N VAL A 27 -28.73 7.26 16.52
CA VAL A 27 -29.90 6.76 15.77
C VAL A 27 -30.80 7.92 15.36
N TRP A 28 -31.05 8.88 16.25
CA TRP A 28 -31.83 10.07 15.93
C TRP A 28 -31.21 10.83 14.77
N GLN A 29 -29.90 11.06 14.80
CA GLN A 29 -29.17 11.74 13.72
C GLN A 29 -29.30 11.00 12.37
N ARG A 30 -29.21 9.67 12.37
CA ARG A 30 -29.42 8.85 11.18
C ARG A 30 -30.81 8.97 10.56
N THR A 31 -31.82 9.29 11.34
CA THR A 31 -33.19 9.49 10.83
C THR A 31 -33.42 10.87 10.19
N ARG A 32 -32.44 11.78 10.28
CA ARG A 32 -32.54 13.12 9.69
C ARG A 32 -32.04 13.09 8.25
N LEU A 33 -32.78 13.71 7.33
CA LEU A 33 -32.38 13.85 5.93
C LEU A 33 -31.21 14.86 5.81
N CYS A 34 -30.13 14.46 5.18
CA CYS A 34 -28.97 15.35 4.98
C CYS A 34 -29.32 16.63 4.20
N GLY A 35 -30.24 16.54 3.24
CA GLY A 35 -30.70 17.68 2.47
C GLY A 35 -31.49 18.72 3.27
N GLU A 36 -32.01 18.36 4.45
CA GLU A 36 -32.76 19.23 5.36
C GLU A 36 -31.90 19.83 6.48
N LEU A 37 -30.63 19.46 6.57
CA LEU A 37 -29.70 19.90 7.60
C LEU A 37 -28.67 20.91 7.07
N GLU A 38 -28.30 21.86 7.92
CA GLU A 38 -27.16 22.75 7.67
C GLU A 38 -25.86 21.94 7.47
N VAL A 39 -24.96 22.44 6.64
CA VAL A 39 -23.73 21.72 6.23
C VAL A 39 -22.93 21.20 7.43
N GLY A 40 -22.78 21.99 8.49
CA GLY A 40 -22.06 21.59 9.71
C GLY A 40 -22.75 20.54 10.58
N LYS A 41 -24.03 20.21 10.32
CA LYS A 41 -24.85 19.24 11.09
C LYS A 41 -25.14 17.95 10.32
N ARG A 42 -24.49 17.72 9.18
CA ARG A 42 -24.77 16.57 8.29
C ARG A 42 -24.07 15.27 8.68
N ALA A 43 -23.18 15.27 9.66
CA ALA A 43 -22.50 14.06 10.08
C ALA A 43 -23.49 12.99 10.57
N GLY A 44 -23.46 11.80 9.94
CA GLY A 44 -24.31 10.67 10.29
C GLY A 44 -25.79 10.77 9.88
N CYS A 45 -26.18 11.79 9.10
CA CYS A 45 -27.55 11.92 8.58
C CYS A 45 -27.84 10.94 7.45
N TRP A 46 -29.13 10.80 7.07
CA TRP A 46 -29.56 9.95 5.96
C TRP A 46 -29.46 10.69 4.61
N SER A 47 -28.64 10.17 3.73
CA SER A 47 -28.44 10.71 2.37
C SER A 47 -29.40 10.14 1.31
N GLY A 48 -30.17 9.11 1.65
CA GLY A 48 -31.16 8.51 0.76
C GLY A 48 -32.47 9.30 0.66
N SER A 49 -33.42 8.75 -0.10
CA SER A 49 -34.76 9.34 -0.26
C SER A 49 -35.57 9.19 1.05
N ARG A 50 -36.49 10.16 1.30
CA ARG A 50 -37.48 10.07 2.40
C ARG A 50 -38.44 8.88 2.27
N PHE A 51 -38.55 8.30 1.07
CA PHE A 51 -39.41 7.15 0.79
C PHE A 51 -38.69 5.81 0.99
N GLN A 52 -37.38 5.82 1.23
CA GLN A 52 -36.60 4.62 1.51
C GLN A 52 -36.57 4.32 3.01
N PRO A 53 -36.62 3.04 3.42
CA PRO A 53 -36.38 2.65 4.79
C PRO A 53 -34.97 3.07 5.22
N ILE A 54 -34.87 3.67 6.41
CA ILE A 54 -33.58 4.05 7.00
C ILE A 54 -33.08 2.89 7.85
N PRO A 55 -31.91 2.30 7.56
CA PRO A 55 -31.37 1.21 8.37
C PRO A 55 -30.92 1.73 9.74
N ILE A 56 -31.52 1.17 10.79
CA ILE A 56 -31.17 1.49 12.19
C ILE A 56 -29.99 0.64 12.65
N THR A 57 -30.04 -0.66 12.36
CA THR A 57 -28.96 -1.60 12.58
C THR A 57 -28.99 -2.66 11.48
N LYS A 58 -27.82 -3.22 11.16
CA LYS A 58 -27.68 -4.34 10.21
C LYS A 58 -27.60 -5.67 10.93
N GLU A 59 -27.29 -5.68 12.22
CA GLU A 59 -27.16 -6.86 13.07
C GLU A 59 -28.17 -6.80 14.19
N ALA A 60 -29.42 -7.12 13.89
CA ALA A 60 -30.43 -7.33 14.92
C ALA A 60 -30.51 -8.82 15.29
N ASP A 61 -30.59 -9.13 16.57
CA ASP A 61 -30.90 -10.47 17.01
C ASP A 61 -32.22 -10.93 16.35
N PRO A 62 -32.28 -12.11 15.74
CA PRO A 62 -33.47 -12.58 15.03
C PRO A 62 -34.73 -12.63 15.91
N GLN A 63 -34.59 -12.93 17.23
CA GLN A 63 -35.71 -12.94 18.15
C GLN A 63 -36.20 -11.53 18.46
N LEU A 64 -35.27 -10.56 18.60
CA LEU A 64 -35.63 -9.15 18.77
C LEU A 64 -36.28 -8.59 17.49
N ALA A 65 -35.77 -8.96 16.32
CA ALA A 65 -36.36 -8.58 15.04
C ALA A 65 -37.83 -9.10 14.93
N LEU A 66 -38.05 -10.34 15.28
CA LEU A 66 -39.40 -10.94 15.31
C LEU A 66 -40.33 -10.22 16.27
N ARG A 67 -39.89 -9.93 17.50
CA ARG A 67 -40.65 -9.14 18.48
C ARG A 67 -41.05 -7.75 17.97
N ILE A 68 -40.18 -7.09 17.23
CA ILE A 68 -40.46 -5.76 16.64
C ILE A 68 -41.55 -5.88 15.58
N ILE A 69 -41.48 -6.91 14.72
CA ILE A 69 -42.48 -7.15 13.68
C ILE A 69 -43.87 -7.50 14.29
N GLU A 70 -43.89 -8.39 15.29
CA GLU A 70 -45.12 -8.78 15.97
C GLU A 70 -45.78 -7.63 16.75
N ARG A 71 -44.99 -6.69 17.24
CA ARG A 71 -45.46 -5.51 18.00
C ARG A 71 -45.43 -4.24 17.13
N SER A 72 -45.97 -4.34 15.91
CA SER A 72 -46.08 -3.18 14.99
C SER A 72 -46.93 -2.05 15.52
N ASP A 73 -47.86 -2.33 16.47
CA ASP A 73 -48.59 -1.35 17.27
C ASP A 73 -47.68 -0.48 18.11
N ARG A 74 -46.67 -1.05 18.74
CA ARG A 74 -45.69 -0.37 19.58
C ARG A 74 -44.56 0.28 18.77
N TYR A 75 -44.23 -0.30 17.63
CA TYR A 75 -43.15 0.18 16.74
C TYR A 75 -43.67 0.60 15.37
N PRO A 76 -44.58 1.59 15.30
CA PRO A 76 -45.19 2.03 14.04
C PRO A 76 -44.11 2.57 13.08
N GLY A 77 -44.09 2.04 11.87
CA GLY A 77 -43.12 2.43 10.83
C GLY A 77 -41.73 1.80 10.97
N ILE A 78 -41.52 0.93 11.94
CA ILE A 78 -40.34 0.10 12.04
C ILE A 78 -40.62 -1.27 11.40
N THR A 79 -39.65 -1.77 10.64
CA THR A 79 -39.69 -3.11 10.03
C THR A 79 -38.35 -3.78 10.22
N ALA A 80 -38.33 -5.10 10.24
CA ALA A 80 -37.14 -5.88 10.13
C ALA A 80 -37.24 -6.78 8.91
N THR A 81 -36.22 -6.80 8.08
CA THR A 81 -36.15 -7.62 6.88
C THR A 81 -34.80 -8.32 6.79
N PRO A 82 -34.75 -9.59 6.39
CA PRO A 82 -33.47 -10.21 6.08
C PRO A 82 -32.78 -9.42 4.97
N SER A 83 -31.51 -9.11 5.15
CA SER A 83 -30.66 -8.49 4.12
C SER A 83 -29.35 -9.26 4.02
N ALA A 84 -28.81 -9.38 2.82
CA ALA A 84 -27.46 -9.88 2.63
C ALA A 84 -26.47 -8.85 3.16
N ILE A 85 -25.52 -9.30 3.99
CA ILE A 85 -24.40 -8.50 4.44
C ILE A 85 -23.11 -9.10 3.88
N ARG A 86 -22.10 -8.25 3.67
CA ARG A 86 -20.78 -8.73 3.26
C ARG A 86 -20.06 -9.30 4.48
N SER A 87 -19.65 -10.55 4.39
CA SER A 87 -18.91 -11.24 5.45
C SER A 87 -17.52 -11.61 4.95
N TYR A 88 -16.53 -11.39 5.81
CA TYR A 88 -15.12 -11.72 5.56
C TYR A 88 -14.70 -12.79 6.57
N PRO A 89 -14.94 -14.08 6.26
CA PRO A 89 -14.67 -15.15 7.21
C PRO A 89 -13.17 -15.29 7.44
N SER A 90 -12.77 -15.24 8.71
CA SER A 90 -11.38 -15.45 9.13
C SER A 90 -11.08 -16.95 9.27
N THR A 91 -11.18 -17.69 8.18
CA THR A 91 -10.73 -19.08 8.15
C THR A 91 -9.21 -19.11 8.25
N LEU A 92 -8.64 -20.07 8.99
CA LEU A 92 -7.20 -20.22 9.21
C LEU A 92 -6.53 -19.03 9.95
N GLY A 93 -7.30 -18.12 10.54
CA GLY A 93 -6.76 -16.97 11.27
C GLY A 93 -6.26 -15.82 10.41
N LEU A 94 -6.50 -15.84 9.08
CA LEU A 94 -6.18 -14.72 8.21
C LEU A 94 -7.17 -13.55 8.40
N THR A 95 -6.70 -12.33 8.30
CA THR A 95 -7.55 -11.14 8.28
C THR A 95 -7.86 -10.67 6.86
N GLY A 96 -6.87 -10.72 5.98
CA GLY A 96 -6.99 -10.30 4.59
C GLY A 96 -7.39 -8.84 4.38
N GLY A 97 -7.38 -8.00 5.43
CA GLY A 97 -7.97 -6.67 5.41
C GLY A 97 -7.48 -5.78 4.26
N HIS A 98 -6.18 -5.73 4.03
CA HIS A 98 -5.59 -4.92 2.96
C HIS A 98 -5.78 -5.54 1.56
N LEU A 99 -5.87 -6.86 1.48
CA LEU A 99 -6.03 -7.60 0.24
C LEU A 99 -7.48 -7.60 -0.22
N LEU A 100 -8.39 -8.08 0.64
CA LEU A 100 -9.82 -8.13 0.35
C LEU A 100 -10.41 -6.73 0.28
N GLY A 101 -10.01 -5.87 1.22
CA GLY A 101 -10.63 -4.57 1.39
C GLY A 101 -11.95 -4.68 2.14
N TYR A 102 -12.79 -3.70 1.95
CA TYR A 102 -14.12 -3.63 2.58
C TYR A 102 -15.10 -2.89 1.68
N VAL A 103 -16.38 -3.11 1.95
CA VAL A 103 -17.47 -2.37 1.32
C VAL A 103 -18.00 -1.28 2.25
N GLY A 104 -18.57 -0.24 1.69
CA GLY A 104 -19.12 0.88 2.45
C GLY A 104 -20.13 1.70 1.66
N PRO A 105 -20.85 2.63 2.34
CA PRO A 105 -21.83 3.48 1.68
C PRO A 105 -21.18 4.42 0.65
N LEU A 106 -21.94 4.76 -0.35
CA LEU A 106 -21.56 5.72 -1.38
C LEU A 106 -21.37 7.12 -0.76
N THR A 107 -20.30 7.80 -1.13
CA THR A 107 -19.99 9.18 -0.71
C THR A 107 -20.11 10.13 -1.90
N ASP A 108 -20.17 11.44 -1.63
CA ASP A 108 -20.18 12.45 -2.70
C ASP A 108 -18.87 12.43 -3.54
N ALA A 109 -17.75 12.03 -2.93
CA ALA A 109 -16.48 11.83 -3.63
C ALA A 109 -16.56 10.66 -4.63
N ASP A 110 -17.24 9.56 -4.27
CA ASP A 110 -17.45 8.43 -5.18
C ASP A 110 -18.34 8.84 -6.37
N LEU A 111 -19.35 9.66 -6.12
CA LEU A 111 -20.24 10.17 -7.18
C LEU A 111 -19.51 11.10 -8.15
N SER A 112 -18.62 11.97 -7.64
CA SER A 112 -17.83 12.87 -8.49
C SER A 112 -16.77 12.12 -9.31
N GLY A 113 -16.26 10.99 -8.81
CA GLY A 113 -15.31 10.13 -9.50
C GLY A 113 -15.94 9.03 -10.38
N ALA A 114 -17.26 9.01 -10.52
CA ALA A 114 -18.00 7.87 -11.10
C ALA A 114 -17.79 7.62 -12.60
N ASN A 115 -17.10 8.51 -13.33
CA ASN A 115 -16.77 8.35 -14.76
C ASN A 115 -17.93 7.81 -15.63
N GLY A 116 -19.16 8.35 -15.42
CA GLY A 116 -20.37 7.95 -16.14
C GLY A 116 -21.10 6.73 -15.54
N ARG A 117 -20.66 6.18 -14.42
CA ARG A 117 -21.39 5.13 -13.69
C ARG A 117 -22.63 5.70 -13.01
N SER A 118 -23.73 4.98 -13.12
CA SER A 118 -25.00 5.35 -12.49
C SER A 118 -25.13 4.60 -11.16
N TYR A 119 -25.14 5.33 -10.05
CA TYR A 119 -25.33 4.78 -8.70
C TYR A 119 -26.63 5.28 -8.08
N PHE A 120 -27.29 4.44 -7.32
CA PHE A 120 -28.29 4.89 -6.36
C PHE A 120 -27.60 5.32 -5.06
N ARG A 121 -27.98 6.46 -4.48
CA ARG A 121 -27.33 7.00 -3.25
C ARG A 121 -27.31 6.04 -2.05
N SER A 122 -28.16 5.01 -2.06
CA SER A 122 -28.24 3.99 -1.02
C SER A 122 -27.38 2.74 -1.30
N GLU A 123 -26.63 2.72 -2.39
CA GLU A 123 -25.80 1.58 -2.71
C GLU A 123 -24.58 1.47 -1.80
N ILE A 124 -24.14 0.23 -1.62
CA ILE A 124 -22.90 -0.14 -0.96
C ILE A 124 -21.92 -0.55 -2.04
N ILE A 125 -20.72 0.01 -2.01
CA ILE A 125 -19.69 -0.21 -3.01
C ILE A 125 -18.39 -0.66 -2.36
N GLY A 126 -17.51 -1.28 -3.13
CA GLY A 126 -16.15 -1.59 -2.71
C GLY A 126 -15.32 -0.32 -2.48
N LYS A 127 -14.68 -0.20 -1.31
CA LYS A 127 -13.92 0.99 -0.90
C LYS A 127 -12.41 0.80 -0.98
N SER A 128 -11.93 -0.40 -0.81
CA SER A 128 -10.51 -0.72 -0.88
C SER A 128 -10.28 -2.17 -1.34
N GLY A 129 -9.03 -2.53 -1.59
CA GLY A 129 -8.64 -3.88 -1.96
C GLY A 129 -9.38 -4.45 -3.17
N LEU A 130 -9.58 -5.75 -3.20
CA LEU A 130 -10.30 -6.46 -4.26
C LEU A 130 -11.76 -6.03 -4.37
N GLU A 131 -12.41 -5.70 -3.26
CA GLU A 131 -13.79 -5.17 -3.26
C GLU A 131 -13.90 -3.91 -4.14
N SER A 132 -12.92 -3.02 -4.06
CA SER A 132 -12.89 -1.79 -4.87
C SER A 132 -12.50 -2.05 -6.32
N SER A 133 -11.43 -2.84 -6.55
CA SER A 133 -10.94 -3.11 -7.91
C SER A 133 -11.95 -3.87 -8.78
N TYR A 134 -12.73 -4.73 -8.16
CA TYR A 134 -13.67 -5.63 -8.85
C TYR A 134 -15.15 -5.35 -8.50
N ASP A 135 -15.44 -4.16 -7.96
CA ASP A 135 -16.80 -3.76 -7.57
C ASP A 135 -17.83 -3.97 -8.68
N ASP A 136 -17.50 -3.63 -9.92
CA ASP A 136 -18.39 -3.79 -11.08
C ASP A 136 -18.83 -5.24 -11.32
N TYR A 137 -18.01 -6.20 -10.94
CA TYR A 137 -18.31 -7.63 -11.05
C TYR A 137 -18.95 -8.19 -9.79
N LEU A 138 -18.51 -7.74 -8.61
CA LEU A 138 -18.90 -8.31 -7.33
C LEU A 138 -20.24 -7.78 -6.84
N ARG A 139 -20.56 -6.52 -7.11
CA ARG A 139 -21.73 -5.81 -6.59
C ARG A 139 -23.05 -6.32 -7.14
N GLY A 140 -23.11 -6.73 -8.42
CA GLY A 140 -24.34 -7.05 -9.11
C GLY A 140 -25.15 -5.81 -9.52
N VAL A 141 -26.43 -6.01 -9.83
CA VAL A 141 -27.35 -4.94 -10.20
C VAL A 141 -28.53 -4.93 -9.26
N PRO A 142 -28.84 -3.82 -8.59
CA PRO A 142 -29.95 -3.75 -7.65
C PRO A 142 -31.30 -3.90 -8.37
N GLY A 143 -32.25 -4.55 -7.71
CA GLY A 143 -33.63 -4.57 -8.13
C GLY A 143 -34.31 -3.22 -7.88
N ILE A 144 -35.18 -2.81 -8.76
CA ILE A 144 -35.91 -1.55 -8.65
C ILE A 144 -37.41 -1.81 -8.62
N LYS A 145 -38.07 -1.25 -7.61
CA LYS A 145 -39.51 -1.27 -7.49
C LYS A 145 -40.07 0.16 -7.54
N THR A 146 -40.80 0.49 -8.58
CA THR A 146 -41.37 1.82 -8.77
C THR A 146 -42.82 1.82 -8.26
N PHE A 147 -43.15 2.77 -7.40
CA PHE A 147 -44.48 2.97 -6.86
C PHE A 147 -45.13 4.26 -7.43
N ILE A 148 -46.42 4.24 -7.63
CA ILE A 148 -47.22 5.42 -7.81
C ILE A 148 -47.80 5.80 -6.47
N VAL A 149 -47.62 7.06 -6.07
CA VAL A 149 -48.13 7.60 -4.79
C VAL A 149 -49.17 8.70 -5.07
N ASP A 150 -50.16 8.81 -4.21
CA ASP A 150 -51.14 9.88 -4.23
C ASP A 150 -50.60 11.19 -3.62
N ARG A 151 -51.44 12.25 -3.60
CA ARG A 151 -51.08 13.55 -3.01
C ARG A 151 -50.79 13.48 -1.49
N LYS A 152 -51.23 12.41 -0.82
CA LYS A 152 -50.95 12.13 0.60
C LYS A 152 -49.73 11.23 0.81
N GLU A 153 -48.98 10.98 -0.26
CA GLU A 153 -47.83 10.07 -0.28
C GLU A 153 -48.21 8.61 0.06
N ALA A 154 -49.45 8.22 -0.12
CA ALA A 154 -49.86 6.81 0.02
C ALA A 154 -49.60 6.08 -1.30
N VAL A 155 -49.00 4.87 -1.19
CA VAL A 155 -48.76 4.01 -2.36
C VAL A 155 -50.10 3.52 -2.90
N THR A 156 -50.45 3.89 -4.15
CA THR A 156 -51.68 3.49 -4.79
C THR A 156 -51.48 2.23 -5.61
N THR A 157 -50.35 2.09 -6.30
CA THR A 157 -50.04 0.89 -7.09
C THR A 157 -48.55 0.76 -7.32
N THR A 158 -48.11 -0.46 -7.71
CA THR A 158 -46.75 -0.72 -8.17
C THR A 158 -46.71 -0.60 -9.69
N SER A 159 -45.94 0.34 -10.24
CA SER A 159 -45.83 0.61 -11.65
C SER A 159 -44.89 -0.35 -12.37
N LYS A 160 -43.71 -0.61 -11.78
CA LYS A 160 -42.66 -1.44 -12.41
C LYS A 160 -41.84 -2.16 -11.35
N VAL A 161 -41.49 -3.41 -11.65
CA VAL A 161 -40.54 -4.20 -10.84
C VAL A 161 -39.44 -4.74 -11.75
N THR A 162 -38.21 -4.35 -11.49
CA THR A 162 -37.01 -4.94 -12.11
C THR A 162 -36.35 -5.86 -11.08
N LYS A 163 -36.10 -7.13 -11.43
CA LYS A 163 -35.46 -8.09 -10.54
C LYS A 163 -33.97 -7.76 -10.35
N PRO A 164 -33.39 -7.99 -9.16
CA PRO A 164 -31.96 -7.86 -8.97
C PRO A 164 -31.19 -8.94 -9.75
N ILE A 165 -29.96 -8.60 -10.14
CA ILE A 165 -29.01 -9.54 -10.74
C ILE A 165 -27.86 -9.72 -9.76
N ALA A 166 -27.57 -10.96 -9.39
CA ALA A 166 -26.47 -11.29 -8.49
C ALA A 166 -25.12 -10.92 -9.11
N GLY A 167 -24.20 -10.48 -8.27
CA GLY A 167 -22.80 -10.27 -8.64
C GLY A 167 -22.12 -11.58 -9.04
N SER A 168 -20.97 -11.45 -9.68
CA SER A 168 -20.11 -12.56 -10.07
C SER A 168 -19.15 -12.91 -8.93
N HIS A 169 -18.46 -14.03 -9.06
CA HIS A 169 -17.41 -14.49 -8.15
C HIS A 169 -16.04 -14.15 -8.74
N LEU A 170 -15.14 -13.66 -7.91
CA LEU A 170 -13.74 -13.46 -8.27
C LEU A 170 -12.91 -14.67 -7.78
N ILE A 171 -12.26 -15.34 -8.72
CA ILE A 171 -11.28 -16.37 -8.42
C ILE A 171 -9.90 -15.71 -8.37
N THR A 172 -9.19 -15.88 -7.25
CA THR A 172 -7.88 -15.26 -7.02
C THR A 172 -6.75 -16.27 -7.12
N SER A 173 -5.51 -15.75 -7.23
CA SER A 173 -4.27 -16.53 -7.14
C SER A 173 -3.83 -16.78 -5.68
N ILE A 174 -4.46 -16.14 -4.72
CA ILE A 174 -4.11 -16.23 -3.31
C ILE A 174 -4.26 -17.66 -2.80
N ASP A 175 -3.21 -18.18 -2.18
CA ASP A 175 -3.29 -19.37 -1.35
C ASP A 175 -3.64 -18.94 0.08
N ALA A 176 -4.81 -19.32 0.56
CA ALA A 176 -5.33 -18.91 1.86
C ALA A 176 -4.44 -19.38 3.04
N ARG A 177 -3.80 -20.55 2.93
CA ARG A 177 -2.90 -21.07 3.98
C ARG A 177 -1.60 -20.27 4.00
N LEU A 178 -1.05 -20.00 2.81
CA LEU A 178 0.16 -19.18 2.67
C LEU A 178 -0.10 -17.74 3.12
N GLN A 179 -1.25 -17.17 2.79
CA GLN A 179 -1.66 -15.84 3.26
C GLN A 179 -1.71 -15.78 4.78
N ALA A 180 -2.39 -16.73 5.43
CA ALA A 180 -2.49 -16.80 6.88
C ALA A 180 -1.12 -16.96 7.55
N ALA A 181 -0.26 -17.84 7.02
CA ALA A 181 1.10 -18.03 7.49
C ALA A 181 1.96 -16.75 7.34
N THR A 182 1.80 -16.06 6.21
CA THR A 182 2.52 -14.80 5.91
C THR A 182 2.10 -13.68 6.85
N GLU A 183 0.80 -13.48 7.09
CA GLU A 183 0.29 -12.48 8.04
C GLU A 183 0.78 -12.75 9.46
N LYS A 184 0.72 -14.00 9.90
CA LYS A 184 1.19 -14.42 11.22
C LYS A 184 2.69 -14.17 11.38
N ALA A 185 3.50 -14.67 10.43
CA ALA A 185 4.95 -14.54 10.48
C ALA A 185 5.39 -13.07 10.47
N LEU A 186 4.74 -12.23 9.64
CA LEU A 186 5.00 -10.80 9.58
C LEU A 186 4.68 -10.11 10.91
N GLY A 187 3.50 -10.35 11.48
CA GLY A 187 3.10 -9.78 12.76
C GLY A 187 4.06 -10.15 13.89
N GLU A 188 4.42 -11.44 13.99
CA GLU A 188 5.40 -11.92 14.95
C GLU A 188 6.79 -11.31 14.76
N ALA A 189 7.24 -11.10 13.50
CA ALA A 189 8.53 -10.49 13.21
C ALA A 189 8.57 -9.02 13.66
N VAL A 190 7.52 -8.24 13.36
CA VAL A 190 7.40 -6.83 13.79
C VAL A 190 7.38 -6.74 15.32
N LEU A 191 6.59 -7.58 16.00
CA LEU A 191 6.52 -7.59 17.45
C LEU A 191 7.85 -7.99 18.09
N ARG A 192 8.57 -8.96 17.53
CA ARG A 192 9.93 -9.34 18.00
C ARG A 192 10.92 -8.20 17.80
N ALA A 193 10.89 -7.49 16.67
CA ALA A 193 11.75 -6.33 16.43
C ALA A 193 11.49 -5.24 17.48
N LYS A 194 10.23 -4.92 17.72
CA LYS A 194 9.81 -3.94 18.72
C LYS A 194 10.24 -4.34 20.15
N ALA A 195 10.09 -5.60 20.52
CA ALA A 195 10.52 -6.13 21.81
C ALA A 195 12.05 -6.05 22.02
N ARG A 196 12.83 -5.99 20.93
CA ARG A 196 14.29 -5.79 20.96
C ARG A 196 14.71 -4.31 20.92
N GLY A 197 13.76 -3.38 21.00
CA GLY A 197 14.02 -1.94 20.98
C GLY A 197 14.24 -1.34 19.60
N PHE A 198 13.96 -2.07 18.52
CA PHE A 198 14.00 -1.50 17.17
C PHE A 198 12.73 -0.69 16.88
N TYR A 199 12.89 0.42 16.18
CA TYR A 199 11.77 1.16 15.63
C TYR A 199 11.16 0.36 14.48
N GLY A 200 9.97 -0.19 14.71
CA GLY A 200 9.26 -0.98 13.71
C GLY A 200 7.76 -0.95 14.01
N ASP A 201 7.06 0.06 13.49
CA ASP A 201 5.61 0.19 13.69
C ASP A 201 4.81 -0.63 12.67
N GLY A 202 5.48 -1.23 11.71
CA GLY A 202 4.82 -2.03 10.70
C GLY A 202 5.78 -2.70 9.73
N GLY A 203 5.19 -3.45 8.81
CA GLY A 203 5.93 -4.16 7.77
C GLY A 203 5.02 -4.65 6.64
N ALA A 204 5.64 -5.22 5.61
CA ALA A 204 4.95 -5.90 4.53
C ALA A 204 5.67 -7.21 4.17
N ALA A 205 4.91 -8.20 3.70
CA ALA A 205 5.44 -9.43 3.15
C ALA A 205 4.62 -9.85 1.93
N ILE A 206 5.30 -10.22 0.84
CA ILE A 206 4.67 -10.54 -0.43
C ILE A 206 5.28 -11.83 -0.95
N VAL A 207 4.43 -12.73 -1.44
CA VAL A 207 4.84 -13.96 -2.13
C VAL A 207 4.29 -13.92 -3.55
N MET A 208 5.17 -14.01 -4.53
CA MET A 208 4.85 -13.93 -5.96
C MET A 208 5.37 -15.18 -6.68
N ASP A 209 4.56 -15.75 -7.57
CA ASP A 209 5.03 -16.74 -8.53
C ASP A 209 5.84 -16.03 -9.63
N VAL A 210 7.14 -16.29 -9.64
CA VAL A 210 8.07 -15.64 -10.57
C VAL A 210 7.84 -16.00 -12.04
N ARG A 211 7.09 -17.06 -12.33
CA ARG A 211 6.83 -17.56 -13.70
C ARG A 211 5.77 -16.76 -14.43
N ASN A 212 4.90 -16.04 -13.68
CA ASN A 212 3.69 -15.42 -14.26
C ASN A 212 3.22 -14.15 -13.54
N GLY A 213 3.89 -13.73 -12.45
CA GLY A 213 3.52 -12.53 -11.69
C GLY A 213 2.34 -12.71 -10.74
N GLN A 214 1.77 -13.90 -10.59
CA GLN A 214 0.65 -14.11 -9.68
C GLN A 214 1.06 -13.92 -8.22
N ILE A 215 0.28 -13.12 -7.49
CA ILE A 215 0.46 -12.91 -6.06
C ILE A 215 -0.20 -14.08 -5.31
N LEU A 216 0.59 -14.82 -4.57
CA LEU A 216 0.14 -15.95 -3.76
C LEU A 216 -0.19 -15.56 -2.34
N ALA A 217 0.49 -14.53 -1.81
CA ALA A 217 0.18 -13.90 -0.53
C ALA A 217 0.63 -12.43 -0.54
N LEU A 218 -0.13 -11.56 0.13
CA LEU A 218 0.18 -10.14 0.31
C LEU A 218 -0.29 -9.70 1.68
N ALA A 219 0.66 -9.44 2.57
CA ALA A 219 0.41 -9.04 3.95
C ALA A 219 0.98 -7.65 4.23
N SER A 220 0.25 -6.89 5.04
CA SER A 220 0.68 -5.61 5.61
C SER A 220 0.32 -5.59 7.10
N TYR A 221 1.25 -5.13 7.94
CA TYR A 221 1.07 -5.05 9.38
C TYR A 221 1.35 -3.62 9.87
N PRO A 222 0.59 -3.05 10.82
CA PRO A 222 -0.63 -3.61 11.40
C PRO A 222 -1.73 -3.82 10.36
N THR A 223 -2.67 -4.71 10.66
CA THR A 223 -3.83 -5.00 9.81
C THR A 223 -5.13 -4.58 10.51
N PHE A 224 -6.25 -4.73 9.84
CA PHE A 224 -7.59 -4.45 10.37
C PHE A 224 -8.59 -5.55 9.97
N ASP A 225 -9.64 -5.72 10.77
CA ASP A 225 -10.76 -6.61 10.45
C ASP A 225 -11.72 -5.90 9.48
N PRO A 226 -11.87 -6.34 8.22
CA PRO A 226 -12.80 -5.74 7.27
C PRO A 226 -14.28 -5.85 7.71
N ASN A 227 -14.63 -6.84 8.53
CA ASN A 227 -15.99 -6.96 9.08
C ASN A 227 -16.37 -5.77 9.98
N ALA A 228 -15.39 -5.07 10.56
CA ALA A 228 -15.66 -3.90 11.39
C ALA A 228 -16.35 -2.77 10.60
N PHE A 229 -16.05 -2.64 9.30
CA PHE A 229 -16.68 -1.64 8.44
C PHE A 229 -18.14 -1.97 8.16
N GLU A 230 -18.48 -3.24 8.03
CA GLU A 230 -19.87 -3.68 7.81
C GLU A 230 -20.73 -3.46 9.06
N ARG A 231 -20.18 -3.73 10.24
CA ARG A 231 -20.84 -3.46 11.53
C ARG A 231 -20.97 -1.96 11.86
N GLY A 232 -20.14 -1.14 11.21
CA GLY A 232 -20.02 0.29 11.49
C GLY A 232 -18.93 0.58 12.53
N LEU A 233 -17.96 1.37 12.15
CA LEU A 233 -16.84 1.78 13.01
C LEU A 233 -17.31 2.75 14.08
N SER A 234 -16.88 2.54 15.32
CA SER A 234 -16.93 3.59 16.33
C SER A 234 -15.93 4.71 16.00
N VAL A 235 -16.14 5.92 16.55
CA VAL A 235 -15.22 7.06 16.38
C VAL A 235 -13.78 6.70 16.78
N LYS A 236 -13.64 5.92 17.87
CA LYS A 236 -12.34 5.44 18.33
C LYS A 236 -11.68 4.52 17.30
N GLN A 237 -12.39 3.50 16.80
CA GLN A 237 -11.87 2.57 15.78
C GLN A 237 -11.49 3.30 14.50
N ALA A 238 -12.33 4.23 14.02
CA ALA A 238 -12.04 5.03 12.83
C ALA A 238 -10.76 5.86 13.01
N ARG A 239 -10.58 6.52 14.16
CA ARG A 239 -9.37 7.28 14.48
C ARG A 239 -8.14 6.35 14.54
N ASP A 240 -8.25 5.20 15.22
CA ASP A 240 -7.13 4.29 15.45
C ASP A 240 -6.63 3.69 14.11
N LEU A 241 -7.49 3.51 13.11
CA LEU A 241 -7.11 3.04 11.77
C LEU A 241 -6.11 3.96 11.04
N PHE A 242 -6.17 5.28 11.30
CA PHE A 242 -5.34 6.28 10.63
C PHE A 242 -4.31 6.95 11.56
N SER A 243 -4.21 6.48 12.80
CA SER A 243 -3.31 7.07 13.80
C SER A 243 -1.90 6.51 13.70
N GLU A 244 -0.89 7.38 13.72
CA GLU A 244 0.51 6.98 13.84
C GLU A 244 0.80 6.22 15.14
N LYS A 245 0.08 6.54 16.24
CA LYS A 245 0.22 5.86 17.53
C LYS A 245 -0.14 4.37 17.46
N THR A 246 -0.97 3.97 16.52
CA THR A 246 -1.36 2.58 16.26
C THR A 246 -0.63 1.98 15.05
N GLY A 247 0.34 2.68 14.49
CA GLY A 247 1.08 2.27 13.30
C GLY A 247 0.25 2.31 12.02
N VAL A 248 -0.76 3.20 11.92
CA VAL A 248 -1.62 3.40 10.74
C VAL A 248 -2.12 2.07 10.14
N PRO A 249 -3.02 1.32 10.81
CA PRO A 249 -3.50 0.02 10.32
C PRO A 249 -4.17 0.06 8.94
N ALA A 250 -4.74 1.21 8.53
CA ALA A 250 -5.36 1.36 7.21
C ALA A 250 -4.35 1.42 6.05
N LEU A 251 -3.07 1.66 6.33
CA LEU A 251 -2.04 1.79 5.30
C LEU A 251 -1.64 0.40 4.76
N ASN A 252 -1.89 0.15 3.49
CA ASN A 252 -1.36 -1.02 2.80
C ASN A 252 0.14 -0.82 2.48
N ARG A 253 1.01 -1.22 3.41
CA ARG A 253 2.46 -1.03 3.26
C ARG A 253 3.06 -1.78 2.08
N ALA A 254 2.44 -2.87 1.65
CA ALA A 254 2.90 -3.61 0.49
C ALA A 254 2.84 -2.79 -0.80
N LEU A 255 1.80 -1.94 -0.95
CA LEU A 255 1.51 -1.15 -2.14
C LEU A 255 1.81 0.34 -1.99
N GLN A 256 1.68 0.88 -0.77
CA GLN A 256 1.72 2.32 -0.50
C GLN A 256 2.95 2.74 0.29
N GLY A 257 3.55 1.82 1.05
CA GLY A 257 4.76 2.10 1.82
C GLY A 257 5.93 2.40 0.89
N LEU A 258 6.60 3.53 1.11
CA LEU A 258 7.74 3.97 0.32
C LEU A 258 9.00 3.88 1.20
N TYR A 259 9.89 2.98 0.82
CA TYR A 259 11.11 2.68 1.57
C TYR A 259 12.33 2.78 0.67
N ALA A 260 13.45 3.23 1.23
CA ALA A 260 14.75 3.13 0.57
C ALA A 260 15.09 1.63 0.38
N PRO A 261 15.43 1.17 -0.82
CA PRO A 261 15.74 -0.24 -1.08
C PRO A 261 16.98 -0.74 -0.35
N ALA A 262 17.86 0.16 0.08
CA ALA A 262 19.11 -0.15 0.78
C ALA A 262 19.92 -1.21 0.02
N SER A 263 20.69 -2.04 0.72
CA SER A 263 21.56 -3.06 0.11
C SER A 263 20.86 -4.07 -0.80
N THR A 264 19.52 -4.12 -0.85
CA THR A 264 18.82 -4.90 -1.88
C THR A 264 19.04 -4.30 -3.27
N PHE A 265 19.33 -3.00 -3.36
CA PHE A 265 19.66 -2.30 -4.60
C PHE A 265 20.99 -2.76 -5.21
N LYS A 266 21.89 -3.38 -4.46
CA LYS A 266 23.19 -3.86 -4.98
C LYS A 266 23.07 -4.88 -6.12
N ALA A 267 21.91 -5.51 -6.28
CA ALA A 267 21.58 -6.28 -7.47
C ALA A 267 21.56 -5.39 -8.74
N VAL A 268 21.00 -4.19 -8.63
CA VAL A 268 21.01 -3.18 -9.70
C VAL A 268 22.40 -2.59 -9.89
N SER A 269 23.14 -2.39 -8.80
CA SER A 269 24.50 -1.83 -8.82
C SER A 269 25.49 -2.74 -9.52
N LEU A 270 25.34 -4.07 -9.39
CA LEU A 270 26.15 -5.04 -10.14
C LEU A 270 25.94 -4.88 -11.66
N VAL A 271 24.69 -4.69 -12.07
CA VAL A 271 24.34 -4.46 -13.48
C VAL A 271 24.92 -3.12 -13.95
N ALA A 272 24.79 -2.07 -13.15
CA ALA A 272 25.37 -0.76 -13.46
C ALA A 272 26.91 -0.81 -13.61
N ALA A 273 27.59 -1.52 -12.72
CA ALA A 273 29.04 -1.71 -12.79
C ALA A 273 29.46 -2.43 -14.08
N LYS A 274 28.70 -3.47 -14.49
CA LYS A 274 28.93 -4.16 -15.77
C LYS A 274 28.80 -3.21 -16.96
N ASP A 275 27.73 -2.42 -16.98
CA ASP A 275 27.45 -1.46 -18.05
C ASP A 275 28.54 -0.35 -18.11
N ALA A 276 29.06 0.04 -16.96
CA ALA A 276 30.17 1.00 -16.84
C ALA A 276 31.55 0.41 -17.26
N GLY A 277 31.61 -0.87 -17.62
CA GLY A 277 32.80 -1.55 -18.11
C GLY A 277 33.69 -2.16 -17.03
N TYR A 278 33.21 -2.26 -15.79
CA TYR A 278 33.95 -2.98 -14.74
C TYR A 278 33.97 -4.49 -15.01
N ASP A 279 35.12 -5.09 -14.83
CA ASP A 279 35.33 -6.53 -15.03
C ASP A 279 34.79 -7.30 -13.81
N LEU A 280 33.61 -7.91 -13.93
CA LEU A 280 32.96 -8.64 -12.84
C LEU A 280 33.69 -9.92 -12.41
N THR A 281 34.70 -10.36 -13.15
CA THR A 281 35.53 -11.52 -12.80
C THR A 281 36.70 -11.19 -11.89
N LYS A 282 37.06 -9.90 -11.80
CA LYS A 282 38.11 -9.40 -10.94
C LYS A 282 37.66 -9.24 -9.48
N SER A 283 38.65 -9.13 -8.64
CA SER A 283 38.45 -8.80 -7.21
C SER A 283 38.72 -7.32 -6.96
N TYR A 284 37.98 -6.75 -6.00
CA TYR A 284 38.00 -5.33 -5.65
C TYR A 284 38.23 -5.17 -4.15
N ALA A 285 38.95 -4.13 -3.74
CA ALA A 285 39.17 -3.85 -2.34
C ALA A 285 37.86 -3.41 -1.65
N CYS A 286 37.57 -3.99 -0.50
CA CYS A 286 36.48 -3.60 0.38
C CYS A 286 37.04 -3.05 1.71
N PRO A 287 37.61 -1.82 1.71
CA PRO A 287 38.17 -1.20 2.90
C PRO A 287 37.06 -0.88 3.93
N ALA A 288 37.46 -0.59 5.16
CA ALA A 288 36.55 -0.17 6.22
C ALA A 288 35.77 1.11 5.84
N GLU A 289 36.44 2.02 5.13
CA GLU A 289 35.88 3.28 4.63
C GLU A 289 36.53 3.73 3.34
N VAL A 290 35.86 4.61 2.60
CA VAL A 290 36.39 5.34 1.45
C VAL A 290 36.18 6.84 1.65
N GLN A 291 37.21 7.63 1.37
CA GLN A 291 37.15 9.09 1.47
C GLN A 291 36.60 9.67 0.16
N ILE A 292 35.49 10.38 0.23
CA ILE A 292 34.87 11.06 -0.93
C ILE A 292 34.68 12.54 -0.58
N GLY A 293 35.46 13.39 -1.19
CA GLY A 293 35.54 14.78 -0.79
C GLY A 293 36.04 14.92 0.66
N THR A 294 35.26 15.60 1.49
CA THR A 294 35.56 15.80 2.92
C THR A 294 34.93 14.76 3.84
N ARG A 295 34.18 13.77 3.28
CA ARG A 295 33.42 12.79 4.08
C ARG A 295 33.96 11.38 3.88
N ALA A 296 34.12 10.65 4.98
CA ALA A 296 34.38 9.22 4.98
C ALA A 296 33.03 8.44 4.90
N TYR A 297 32.92 7.52 3.95
CA TYR A 297 31.80 6.60 3.77
C TYR A 297 32.20 5.22 4.22
N GLN A 298 31.52 4.69 5.22
CA GLN A 298 31.92 3.49 5.93
C GLN A 298 31.17 2.26 5.46
N ASN A 299 31.85 1.12 5.52
CA ASN A 299 31.21 -0.20 5.47
C ASN A 299 30.39 -0.42 6.75
N PHE A 300 29.47 -1.39 6.71
CA PHE A 300 28.73 -1.78 7.91
C PHE A 300 29.68 -2.13 9.06
N GLU A 301 29.45 -1.54 10.22
CA GLU A 301 30.32 -1.63 11.42
C GLU A 301 31.78 -1.21 11.17
N SER A 302 32.05 -0.41 10.15
CA SER A 302 33.40 0.05 9.77
C SER A 302 34.42 -1.10 9.65
N LYS A 303 33.97 -2.26 9.16
CA LYS A 303 34.83 -3.44 9.02
C LYS A 303 35.53 -3.47 7.66
N GLU A 304 36.84 -3.66 7.69
CA GLU A 304 37.59 -4.01 6.50
C GLU A 304 37.34 -5.50 6.13
N GLN A 305 37.11 -5.75 4.86
CA GLN A 305 36.83 -7.10 4.34
C GLN A 305 37.90 -7.61 3.35
N GLY A 306 38.97 -6.83 3.19
CA GLY A 306 40.05 -7.18 2.25
C GLY A 306 39.65 -7.06 0.79
N THR A 307 40.22 -7.91 -0.05
CA THR A 307 39.95 -7.94 -1.50
C THR A 307 38.95 -9.04 -1.83
N LEU A 308 37.84 -8.71 -2.46
CA LEU A 308 36.69 -9.57 -2.69
C LEU A 308 36.34 -9.70 -4.16
N SER A 309 35.90 -10.90 -4.60
CA SER A 309 35.17 -11.03 -5.87
C SER A 309 33.82 -10.32 -5.77
N MET A 310 33.23 -9.93 -6.92
CA MET A 310 31.90 -9.31 -6.95
C MET A 310 30.82 -10.21 -6.32
N LYS A 311 30.91 -11.52 -6.52
CA LYS A 311 30.07 -12.52 -5.86
C LYS A 311 30.11 -12.37 -4.34
N ARG A 312 31.31 -12.36 -3.77
CA ARG A 312 31.51 -12.24 -2.32
C ARG A 312 31.08 -10.87 -1.79
N ALA A 313 31.34 -9.80 -2.55
CA ALA A 313 30.91 -8.44 -2.19
C ALA A 313 29.37 -8.33 -2.04
N ILE A 314 28.61 -8.95 -2.93
CA ILE A 314 27.14 -9.06 -2.80
C ILE A 314 26.77 -9.91 -1.59
N ALA A 315 27.46 -11.07 -1.39
CA ALA A 315 27.12 -12.03 -0.33
C ALA A 315 27.25 -11.43 1.08
N ILE A 316 28.33 -10.70 1.35
CA ILE A 316 28.56 -10.07 2.64
C ILE A 316 28.09 -8.61 2.70
N SER A 317 27.50 -8.13 1.59
CA SER A 317 26.95 -6.77 1.50
C SER A 317 28.00 -5.65 1.65
N CYS A 318 29.24 -5.81 1.12
CA CYS A 318 30.21 -4.72 1.08
C CYS A 318 29.61 -3.46 0.47
N ASP A 319 29.79 -2.28 1.11
CA ASP A 319 29.30 -0.99 0.65
C ASP A 319 30.39 -0.23 -0.14
N THR A 320 31.60 -0.25 0.36
CA THR A 320 32.71 0.62 -0.08
C THR A 320 33.13 0.37 -1.53
N ILE A 321 32.95 -0.84 -2.06
CA ILE A 321 33.16 -1.14 -3.49
C ILE A 321 32.19 -0.31 -4.36
N TRP A 322 30.91 -0.28 -3.99
CA TRP A 322 29.87 0.43 -4.75
C TRP A 322 30.01 1.94 -4.63
N TYR A 323 30.41 2.42 -3.45
CA TYR A 323 30.76 3.84 -3.24
C TYR A 323 31.85 4.30 -4.18
N GLN A 324 32.94 3.52 -4.27
CA GLN A 324 34.06 3.88 -5.15
C GLN A 324 33.65 3.85 -6.61
N ILE A 325 32.96 2.78 -7.08
CA ILE A 325 32.48 2.70 -8.45
C ILE A 325 31.57 3.87 -8.80
N ALA A 326 30.59 4.19 -7.95
CA ALA A 326 29.67 5.28 -8.20
C ALA A 326 30.34 6.66 -8.19
N TYR A 327 31.34 6.85 -7.34
CA TYR A 327 32.13 8.08 -7.32
C TYR A 327 32.97 8.25 -8.58
N ASP A 328 33.64 7.18 -9.01
CA ASP A 328 34.46 7.18 -10.25
C ASP A 328 33.58 7.48 -11.48
N GLU A 329 32.38 6.90 -11.56
CA GLU A 329 31.41 7.18 -12.62
C GLU A 329 30.90 8.63 -12.56
N TRP A 330 30.57 9.13 -11.35
CA TRP A 330 30.15 10.51 -11.17
C TRP A 330 31.23 11.50 -11.63
N VAL A 331 32.51 11.26 -11.31
CA VAL A 331 33.65 12.06 -11.79
C VAL A 331 33.79 11.95 -13.31
N ARG A 332 33.72 10.74 -13.86
CA ARG A 332 33.81 10.47 -15.32
C ARG A 332 32.72 11.22 -16.09
N ASP A 333 31.52 11.29 -15.54
CA ASP A 333 30.36 11.99 -16.11
C ASP A 333 30.43 13.53 -15.95
N GLY A 334 31.44 14.06 -15.27
CA GLY A 334 31.70 15.50 -15.12
C GLY A 334 31.27 16.10 -13.78
N GLY A 335 30.93 15.27 -12.79
CA GLY A 335 30.63 15.68 -11.42
C GLY A 335 29.42 16.62 -11.33
N LEU A 336 29.59 17.76 -10.67
CA LEU A 336 28.54 18.79 -10.55
C LEU A 336 28.17 19.48 -11.88
N ARG A 337 28.98 19.31 -12.91
CA ARG A 337 28.75 19.83 -14.26
C ARG A 337 28.75 18.70 -15.26
N PRO A 338 27.65 17.91 -15.30
CA PRO A 338 27.59 16.72 -16.11
C PRO A 338 27.83 17.03 -17.58
N LYS A 339 28.60 16.16 -18.24
CA LYS A 339 28.83 16.21 -19.70
C LYS A 339 27.51 15.98 -20.42
N SER A 340 27.39 16.50 -21.65
CA SER A 340 26.20 16.26 -22.49
C SER A 340 25.97 14.78 -22.82
N ASN A 341 27.02 13.97 -22.75
CA ASN A 341 27.02 12.52 -22.96
C ASN A 341 27.27 11.74 -21.66
N ALA A 342 26.88 12.29 -20.50
CA ALA A 342 26.93 11.56 -19.24
C ALA A 342 26.15 10.24 -19.35
N ASN A 343 26.75 9.14 -18.87
CA ASN A 343 26.20 7.80 -19.06
C ASN A 343 25.17 7.44 -17.99
N ASP A 344 25.28 7.99 -16.79
CA ASP A 344 24.33 7.74 -15.68
C ASP A 344 24.03 6.24 -15.44
N TYR A 345 25.03 5.38 -15.49
CA TYR A 345 24.89 3.92 -15.49
C TYR A 345 24.01 3.36 -14.37
N PHE A 346 24.15 3.89 -13.15
CA PHE A 346 23.33 3.45 -12.02
C PHE A 346 21.85 3.80 -12.21
N TYR A 347 21.54 5.01 -12.68
CA TYR A 347 20.18 5.42 -12.96
C TYR A 347 19.57 4.67 -14.14
N ASN A 348 20.36 4.41 -15.17
CA ASN A 348 19.91 3.65 -16.34
C ASN A 348 19.68 2.18 -16.00
N ALA A 349 20.52 1.56 -15.18
CA ALA A 349 20.25 0.23 -14.64
C ALA A 349 18.94 0.22 -13.82
N ALA A 350 18.73 1.20 -12.94
CA ALA A 350 17.49 1.32 -12.15
C ALA A 350 16.24 1.47 -13.03
N LYS A 351 16.31 2.23 -14.14
CA LYS A 351 15.21 2.37 -15.11
C LYS A 351 14.87 1.06 -15.79
N ARG A 352 15.84 0.21 -16.10
CA ARG A 352 15.58 -1.14 -16.66
C ARG A 352 14.78 -2.01 -15.69
N PHE A 353 14.99 -1.89 -14.39
CA PHE A 353 14.18 -2.54 -13.36
C PHE A 353 12.85 -1.80 -13.09
N GLN A 354 12.51 -0.79 -13.88
CA GLN A 354 11.31 0.04 -13.75
C GLN A 354 11.13 0.67 -12.35
N ILE A 355 12.24 1.04 -11.68
CA ILE A 355 12.20 1.82 -10.44
C ILE A 355 11.59 3.20 -10.75
N GLY A 356 10.67 3.67 -9.89
CA GLY A 356 9.91 4.90 -10.11
C GLY A 356 8.71 4.75 -11.05
N VAL A 357 8.33 3.50 -11.41
CA VAL A 357 7.16 3.19 -12.23
C VAL A 357 6.25 2.23 -11.47
N LYS A 358 4.92 2.43 -11.52
CA LYS A 358 3.95 1.52 -10.92
C LYS A 358 4.06 0.12 -11.53
N THR A 359 3.82 -0.91 -10.71
CA THR A 359 3.80 -2.31 -11.17
C THR A 359 2.53 -2.64 -11.96
N LYS A 360 1.51 -1.78 -11.87
CA LYS A 360 0.17 -1.95 -12.46
C LYS A 360 -0.60 -3.15 -11.89
N ILE A 361 -0.33 -3.51 -10.62
CA ILE A 361 -1.13 -4.53 -9.94
C ILE A 361 -2.63 -4.21 -10.01
N ASP A 362 -3.45 -5.24 -10.03
CA ASP A 362 -4.92 -5.14 -10.05
C ASP A 362 -5.55 -4.83 -8.68
N LEU A 363 -4.81 -4.14 -7.81
CA LEU A 363 -5.28 -3.57 -6.55
C LEU A 363 -5.19 -2.03 -6.59
N PRO A 364 -6.07 -1.33 -5.86
CA PRO A 364 -6.10 0.14 -5.90
C PRO A 364 -4.98 0.76 -5.05
N SER A 365 -4.73 2.04 -5.31
CA SER A 365 -3.87 2.90 -4.46
C SER A 365 -2.38 2.50 -4.43
N GLU A 366 -1.87 1.88 -5.49
CA GLU A 366 -0.44 1.63 -5.62
C GLU A 366 0.33 2.95 -5.70
N SER A 367 1.35 3.13 -4.84
CA SER A 367 2.32 4.22 -4.92
C SER A 367 3.37 3.93 -6.00
N GLN A 368 3.70 4.96 -6.77
CA GLN A 368 4.66 4.83 -7.86
C GLN A 368 6.09 4.59 -7.39
N GLY A 369 6.43 5.05 -6.17
CA GLY A 369 7.82 5.18 -5.75
C GLY A 369 8.50 6.39 -6.40
N ARG A 370 9.81 6.47 -6.26
CA ARG A 370 10.61 7.57 -6.79
C ARG A 370 11.99 7.07 -7.18
N LEU A 371 12.39 7.34 -8.41
CA LEU A 371 13.78 7.28 -8.85
C LEU A 371 14.34 8.70 -8.84
N ALA A 372 15.25 8.98 -7.92
CA ALA A 372 15.84 10.31 -7.75
C ALA A 372 16.99 10.55 -8.76
N ASP A 373 16.68 10.48 -10.06
CA ASP A 373 17.62 10.75 -11.14
C ASP A 373 17.81 12.27 -11.39
N ARG A 374 18.60 12.63 -12.40
CA ARG A 374 18.88 14.03 -12.71
C ARG A 374 17.63 14.82 -13.11
N GLN A 375 16.66 14.19 -13.78
CA GLN A 375 15.43 14.88 -14.14
C GLN A 375 14.57 15.15 -12.91
N TRP A 376 14.37 14.12 -12.09
CA TRP A 376 13.65 14.29 -10.83
C TRP A 376 14.29 15.38 -9.95
N ARG A 377 15.63 15.42 -9.86
CA ARG A 377 16.34 16.42 -9.04
C ARG A 377 16.08 17.84 -9.55
N LYS A 378 16.06 18.05 -10.87
CA LYS A 378 15.72 19.36 -11.47
C LYS A 378 14.29 19.77 -11.17
N ASP A 379 13.34 18.85 -11.33
CA ASP A 379 11.91 19.12 -11.11
C ASP A 379 11.68 19.43 -9.62
N TRP A 380 12.23 18.62 -8.73
CA TRP A 380 12.18 18.83 -7.29
C TRP A 380 12.79 20.20 -6.89
N TYR A 381 13.92 20.55 -7.47
CA TYR A 381 14.56 21.82 -7.20
C TYR A 381 13.70 23.00 -7.66
N ALA A 382 13.11 22.92 -8.83
CA ALA A 382 12.22 23.96 -9.34
C ALA A 382 11.04 24.24 -8.39
N GLU A 383 10.49 23.21 -7.78
CA GLU A 383 9.40 23.31 -6.81
C GLU A 383 9.85 23.83 -5.43
N ASN A 384 11.09 23.51 -5.01
CA ASN A 384 11.55 23.75 -3.64
C ASN A 384 12.60 24.86 -3.51
N LYS A 385 13.10 25.43 -4.62
CA LYS A 385 14.13 26.46 -4.62
C LYS A 385 13.80 27.65 -3.74
N ASP A 386 12.59 28.19 -3.87
CA ASP A 386 12.13 29.34 -3.10
C ASP A 386 12.10 29.04 -1.59
N TYR A 387 11.69 27.81 -1.21
CA TYR A 387 11.73 27.39 0.19
C TYR A 387 13.15 27.40 0.75
N PHE A 388 14.12 26.81 0.04
CA PHE A 388 15.50 26.72 0.52
C PHE A 388 16.22 28.06 0.49
N CYS A 389 15.97 28.89 -0.52
CA CYS A 389 16.62 30.22 -0.61
C CYS A 389 16.11 31.17 0.48
N ASN A 390 14.89 31.03 0.91
CA ASN A 390 14.28 31.84 1.97
C ASN A 390 14.16 31.08 3.31
N TYR A 391 14.90 29.97 3.48
CA TYR A 391 14.77 29.09 4.65
C TYR A 391 15.00 29.83 5.97
N GLN A 392 16.03 30.68 6.04
CA GLN A 392 16.37 31.42 7.26
C GLN A 392 15.25 32.35 7.73
N GLU A 393 14.46 32.91 6.82
CA GLU A 393 13.33 33.78 7.14
C GLU A 393 12.08 33.01 7.55
N ARG A 394 11.91 31.78 7.06
CA ARG A 394 10.73 30.93 7.26
C ARG A 394 10.85 29.97 8.44
N ALA A 395 12.08 29.56 8.76
CA ALA A 395 12.35 28.58 9.80
C ALA A 395 12.18 29.17 11.21
N THR A 396 11.64 28.37 12.13
CA THR A 396 11.62 28.74 13.56
C THR A 396 13.05 28.77 14.12
N LYS A 397 13.24 29.40 15.29
CA LYS A 397 14.57 29.46 15.93
C LYS A 397 15.15 28.06 16.21
N GLU A 398 14.31 27.11 16.56
CA GLU A 398 14.68 25.70 16.81
C GLU A 398 15.14 25.00 15.53
N GLN A 399 14.59 25.38 14.37
CA GLN A 399 14.94 24.84 13.05
C GLN A 399 16.20 25.53 12.45
N GLN A 400 16.64 26.65 12.97
CA GLN A 400 17.83 27.38 12.49
C GLN A 400 19.14 26.81 13.06
N THR A 401 19.31 25.49 13.03
CA THR A 401 20.59 24.86 13.40
C THR A 401 21.65 25.13 12.32
N PRO A 402 22.96 25.17 12.68
CA PRO A 402 24.03 25.34 11.69
C PRO A 402 23.96 24.34 10.54
N PHE A 403 23.61 23.09 10.83
CA PHE A 403 23.45 22.03 9.83
C PHE A 403 22.30 22.33 8.86
N LEU A 404 21.11 22.67 9.36
CA LEU A 404 19.93 22.93 8.51
C LEU A 404 20.10 24.21 7.68
N LEU A 405 20.74 25.24 8.23
CA LEU A 405 21.08 26.47 7.49
C LEU A 405 22.08 26.20 6.37
N GLN A 406 23.11 25.38 6.62
CA GLN A 406 24.06 24.97 5.60
C GLN A 406 23.37 24.14 4.50
N LEU A 407 22.55 23.15 4.90
CA LEU A 407 21.78 22.32 3.97
C LEU A 407 20.86 23.17 3.09
N ALA A 408 20.16 24.14 3.67
CA ALA A 408 19.29 25.05 2.93
C ALA A 408 20.09 25.90 1.93
N ARG A 409 21.23 26.46 2.35
CA ARG A 409 22.12 27.23 1.48
C ARG A 409 22.63 26.40 0.30
N GLU A 410 23.07 25.17 0.56
CA GLU A 410 23.54 24.26 -0.48
C GLU A 410 22.42 23.89 -1.45
N ASN A 411 21.23 23.62 -0.97
CA ASN A 411 20.09 23.33 -1.83
C ASN A 411 19.58 24.56 -2.58
N CYS A 412 19.73 25.76 -2.03
CA CYS A 412 19.45 27.01 -2.77
C CYS A 412 20.38 27.22 -3.96
N LEU A 413 21.68 26.89 -3.82
CA LEU A 413 22.69 27.14 -4.84
C LEU A 413 22.77 26.05 -5.92
N ASP A 414 22.77 24.77 -5.49
CA ASP A 414 23.08 23.61 -6.32
C ASP A 414 22.09 22.45 -6.10
N GLY A 415 20.84 22.76 -5.68
CA GLY A 415 19.83 21.74 -5.39
C GLY A 415 19.33 20.98 -6.61
N ASP A 416 19.59 21.48 -7.83
CA ASP A 416 19.30 20.83 -9.11
C ASP A 416 20.34 19.78 -9.53
N LYS A 417 21.44 19.66 -8.79
CA LYS A 417 22.59 18.84 -9.17
C LYS A 417 22.67 17.56 -8.33
N ILE A 418 23.11 16.50 -8.96
CA ILE A 418 23.52 15.27 -8.25
C ILE A 418 24.92 15.50 -7.70
N ARG A 419 25.05 15.47 -6.38
CA ARG A 419 26.33 15.61 -5.69
C ARG A 419 27.03 14.25 -5.59
N ALA A 420 28.31 14.24 -5.28
CA ALA A 420 29.06 12.99 -5.05
C ALA A 420 28.38 12.10 -3.98
N GLY A 421 27.91 12.70 -2.88
CA GLY A 421 27.20 11.99 -1.82
C GLY A 421 25.87 11.39 -2.28
N ASP A 422 25.14 12.06 -3.17
CA ASP A 422 23.90 11.53 -3.73
C ASP A 422 24.18 10.29 -4.60
N ALA A 423 25.19 10.35 -5.47
CA ALA A 423 25.59 9.24 -6.33
C ALA A 423 26.06 8.03 -5.53
N VAL A 424 26.86 8.27 -4.50
CA VAL A 424 27.41 7.24 -3.60
C VAL A 424 26.29 6.58 -2.80
N ASN A 425 25.42 7.33 -2.15
CA ASN A 425 24.28 6.79 -1.42
C ASN A 425 23.34 6.01 -2.35
N PHE A 426 23.08 6.53 -3.55
CA PHE A 426 22.24 5.84 -4.52
C PHE A 426 22.78 4.46 -4.90
N SER A 427 24.11 4.32 -4.99
CA SER A 427 24.74 3.05 -5.37
C SER A 427 24.46 1.88 -4.43
N ILE A 428 24.06 2.16 -3.20
CA ILE A 428 23.64 1.15 -2.21
C ILE A 428 22.15 1.24 -1.87
N GLY A 429 21.38 1.96 -2.69
CA GLY A 429 19.92 2.09 -2.54
C GLY A 429 19.49 2.97 -1.38
N GLN A 430 20.30 3.96 -1.03
CA GLN A 430 19.97 5.01 -0.06
C GLN A 430 19.78 6.36 -0.73
N GLY A 431 19.46 7.39 0.04
CA GLY A 431 19.17 8.74 -0.44
C GLY A 431 17.68 8.91 -0.78
N ASP A 432 17.40 9.72 -1.81
CA ASP A 432 16.04 10.15 -2.14
C ASP A 432 15.21 9.12 -2.92
N THR A 433 15.82 8.02 -3.37
CA THR A 433 15.10 6.95 -4.10
C THR A 433 14.34 6.06 -3.15
N VAL A 434 13.04 5.88 -3.41
CA VAL A 434 12.16 5.04 -2.62
C VAL A 434 11.28 4.16 -3.51
N ILE A 435 11.04 2.94 -3.07
CA ILE A 435 10.21 1.94 -3.78
C ILE A 435 9.21 1.30 -2.82
N THR A 436 8.16 0.71 -3.40
CA THR A 436 7.24 -0.12 -2.61
C THR A 436 7.82 -1.53 -2.44
N PRO A 437 7.44 -2.26 -1.37
CA PRO A 437 7.77 -3.69 -1.23
C PRO A 437 7.31 -4.53 -2.43
N LEU A 438 6.18 -4.19 -3.05
CA LEU A 438 5.72 -4.86 -4.26
C LEU A 438 6.68 -4.64 -5.45
N LYS A 439 7.16 -3.41 -5.66
CA LYS A 439 8.17 -3.11 -6.69
C LYS A 439 9.45 -3.91 -6.45
N LEU A 440 9.92 -3.97 -5.20
CA LEU A 440 11.08 -4.79 -4.85
C LEU A 440 10.85 -6.28 -5.14
N THR A 441 9.65 -6.79 -4.83
CA THR A 441 9.27 -8.18 -5.14
C THR A 441 9.30 -8.43 -6.65
N GLN A 442 8.74 -7.52 -7.47
CA GLN A 442 8.74 -7.62 -8.93
C GLN A 442 10.18 -7.62 -9.50
N MET A 443 11.06 -6.77 -8.98
CA MET A 443 12.47 -6.70 -9.39
C MET A 443 13.19 -8.03 -9.13
N TYR A 444 13.03 -8.61 -7.94
CA TYR A 444 13.65 -9.88 -7.59
C TYR A 444 13.01 -11.07 -8.33
N ALA A 445 11.72 -11.02 -8.61
CA ALA A 445 11.06 -11.99 -9.47
C ALA A 445 11.64 -11.99 -10.89
N ALA A 446 11.93 -10.80 -11.45
CA ALA A 446 12.58 -10.69 -12.76
C ALA A 446 14.01 -11.25 -12.75
N ILE A 447 14.80 -11.03 -11.70
CA ILE A 447 16.11 -11.66 -11.56
C ILE A 447 15.97 -13.19 -11.52
N ALA A 448 15.02 -13.71 -10.76
CA ALA A 448 14.83 -15.15 -10.57
C ALA A 448 14.38 -15.86 -11.86
N ASN A 449 13.49 -15.24 -12.65
CA ASN A 449 12.87 -15.86 -13.82
C ASN A 449 13.66 -15.72 -15.13
N GLY A 450 14.77 -15.00 -15.13
CA GLY A 450 15.60 -14.83 -16.35
C GLY A 450 15.50 -13.45 -16.99
N GLY A 451 14.77 -12.50 -16.39
CA GLY A 451 14.75 -11.11 -16.83
C GLY A 451 13.38 -10.50 -17.09
N THR A 452 12.33 -11.31 -17.09
CA THR A 452 10.97 -10.87 -17.42
C THR A 452 10.30 -10.12 -16.27
N LEU A 453 9.82 -8.92 -16.52
CA LEU A 453 9.01 -8.12 -15.59
C LEU A 453 7.54 -8.46 -15.79
N TRP A 454 7.02 -9.40 -15.00
CA TRP A 454 5.60 -9.70 -14.99
C TRP A 454 4.80 -8.63 -14.25
N LYS A 455 3.60 -8.32 -14.79
CA LYS A 455 2.61 -7.55 -14.04
C LYS A 455 2.11 -8.37 -12.86
N PRO A 456 2.24 -7.85 -11.62
CA PRO A 456 1.65 -8.52 -10.46
C PRO A 456 0.13 -8.60 -10.60
N THR A 457 -0.45 -9.77 -10.35
CA THR A 457 -1.89 -9.97 -10.53
C THR A 457 -2.44 -10.86 -9.42
N VAL A 458 -3.56 -10.45 -8.81
CA VAL A 458 -4.28 -11.22 -7.80
C VAL A 458 -5.44 -11.98 -8.41
N ALA A 459 -6.15 -11.40 -9.38
CA ALA A 459 -7.28 -12.05 -10.04
C ALA A 459 -6.82 -13.12 -11.03
N LYS A 460 -7.56 -14.23 -11.08
CA LYS A 460 -7.42 -15.30 -12.09
C LYS A 460 -8.59 -15.37 -13.03
N ALA A 461 -9.80 -15.25 -12.51
CA ALA A 461 -11.02 -15.31 -13.33
C ALA A 461 -12.22 -14.64 -12.64
N ILE A 462 -13.15 -14.19 -13.46
CA ILE A 462 -14.52 -13.85 -13.06
C ILE A 462 -15.45 -15.00 -13.46
N VAL A 463 -16.26 -15.46 -12.54
CA VAL A 463 -17.20 -16.57 -12.71
C VAL A 463 -18.60 -16.09 -12.34
N ASN A 464 -19.62 -16.38 -13.14
CA ASN A 464 -20.99 -16.01 -12.82
C ASN A 464 -21.60 -16.94 -11.73
N SER A 465 -22.81 -16.63 -11.30
CA SER A 465 -23.54 -17.42 -10.30
C SER A 465 -23.86 -18.86 -10.73
N ALA A 466 -23.80 -19.17 -12.04
CA ALA A 466 -23.96 -20.52 -12.59
C ALA A 466 -22.65 -21.31 -12.67
N GLY A 467 -21.52 -20.72 -12.29
CA GLY A 467 -20.18 -21.34 -12.35
C GLY A 467 -19.48 -21.19 -13.71
N GLU A 468 -20.02 -20.40 -14.64
CA GLU A 468 -19.40 -20.19 -15.95
C GLU A 468 -18.35 -19.07 -15.89
N VAL A 469 -17.21 -19.30 -16.52
CA VAL A 469 -16.12 -18.32 -16.60
C VAL A 469 -16.50 -17.22 -17.59
N LYS A 470 -16.68 -15.99 -17.09
CA LYS A 470 -16.94 -14.81 -17.92
C LYS A 470 -15.66 -14.18 -18.45
N GLN A 471 -14.60 -14.19 -17.64
CA GLN A 471 -13.32 -13.57 -17.98
C GLN A 471 -12.16 -14.32 -17.30
N ARG A 472 -11.04 -14.45 -18.01
CA ARG A 472 -9.77 -14.91 -17.47
C ARG A 472 -8.76 -13.79 -17.51
N PHE A 473 -7.93 -13.68 -16.47
CA PHE A 473 -6.81 -12.77 -16.41
C PHE A 473 -5.53 -13.57 -16.69
N LEU A 474 -4.92 -13.30 -17.82
CA LEU A 474 -3.68 -13.97 -18.24
C LEU A 474 -2.46 -13.19 -17.76
N PRO A 475 -1.30 -13.85 -17.54
CA PRO A 475 -0.05 -13.16 -17.25
C PRO A 475 0.29 -12.12 -18.33
N GLU A 476 0.68 -10.92 -17.90
CA GLU A 476 1.05 -9.80 -18.75
C GLU A 476 2.54 -9.47 -18.57
N ASN A 477 3.31 -9.58 -19.65
CA ASN A 477 4.72 -9.18 -19.67
C ASN A 477 4.81 -7.66 -19.85
N LEU A 478 5.44 -6.96 -18.89
CA LEU A 478 5.66 -5.50 -18.90
C LEU A 478 7.01 -5.10 -19.51
N GLY A 479 7.83 -6.06 -19.90
CA GLY A 479 9.16 -5.86 -20.49
C GLY A 479 10.23 -6.75 -19.87
N GLU A 480 11.44 -6.55 -20.32
CA GLU A 480 12.63 -7.29 -19.87
C GLU A 480 13.62 -6.33 -19.20
N ILE A 481 14.33 -6.81 -18.15
CA ILE A 481 15.38 -6.01 -17.50
C ILE A 481 16.63 -5.84 -18.38
N GLY A 482 16.74 -6.58 -19.48
CA GLY A 482 17.80 -6.42 -20.48
C GLY A 482 19.22 -6.68 -19.93
N VAL A 483 19.36 -7.58 -18.96
CA VAL A 483 20.65 -7.99 -18.38
C VAL A 483 21.16 -9.20 -19.15
N ASP A 484 22.42 -9.18 -19.55
CA ASP A 484 23.00 -10.32 -20.28
C ASP A 484 23.00 -11.61 -19.43
N PRO A 485 22.90 -12.79 -20.06
CA PRO A 485 22.77 -14.06 -19.33
C PRO A 485 23.93 -14.36 -18.37
N THR A 486 25.16 -13.94 -18.69
CA THR A 486 26.35 -14.18 -17.85
C THR A 486 26.28 -13.33 -16.58
N THR A 487 25.96 -12.04 -16.70
CA THR A 487 25.76 -11.14 -15.55
C THR A 487 24.59 -11.60 -14.69
N LEU A 488 23.48 -12.03 -15.31
CA LEU A 488 22.32 -12.52 -14.58
C LEU A 488 22.62 -13.83 -13.82
N ALA A 489 23.40 -14.74 -14.42
CA ALA A 489 23.87 -15.95 -13.76
C ALA A 489 24.76 -15.63 -12.55
N LEU A 490 25.74 -14.73 -12.72
CA LEU A 490 26.59 -14.26 -11.61
C LEU A 490 25.76 -13.64 -10.49
N LEU A 491 24.75 -12.83 -10.84
CA LEU A 491 23.86 -12.22 -9.85
C LEU A 491 23.08 -13.26 -9.07
N LYS A 492 22.46 -14.25 -9.74
CA LYS A 492 21.74 -15.35 -9.07
C LYS A 492 22.65 -16.15 -8.15
N ASP A 493 23.85 -16.47 -8.60
CA ASP A 493 24.86 -17.19 -7.83
C ASP A 493 25.32 -16.37 -6.62
N SER A 494 25.48 -15.04 -6.77
CA SER A 494 25.79 -14.12 -5.68
C SER A 494 24.69 -14.06 -4.63
N LEU A 495 23.42 -14.01 -5.05
CA LEU A 495 22.27 -14.02 -4.15
C LEU A 495 22.10 -15.35 -3.42
N HIS A 496 22.50 -16.47 -4.05
CA HIS A 496 22.56 -17.77 -3.39
C HIS A 496 23.65 -17.80 -2.30
N GLU A 497 24.82 -17.26 -2.60
CA GLU A 497 25.92 -17.14 -1.64
C GLU A 497 25.52 -16.35 -0.38
N VAL A 498 24.60 -15.38 -0.46
CA VAL A 498 24.07 -14.64 0.70
C VAL A 498 23.47 -15.58 1.75
N THR A 499 22.77 -16.62 1.31
CA THR A 499 22.10 -17.59 2.20
C THR A 499 23.01 -18.74 2.63
N LEU A 500 24.07 -19.02 1.87
CA LEU A 500 25.03 -20.08 2.20
C LEU A 500 26.09 -19.61 3.21
N THR A 501 26.76 -18.51 2.91
CA THR A 501 27.93 -18.04 3.68
C THR A 501 27.91 -16.53 3.94
N GLY A 502 26.87 -15.82 3.46
CA GLY A 502 26.73 -14.37 3.56
C GLY A 502 25.89 -13.93 4.74
N THR A 503 25.27 -12.75 4.59
CA THR A 503 24.55 -12.05 5.67
C THR A 503 23.31 -12.78 6.20
N SER A 504 22.77 -13.77 5.47
CA SER A 504 21.61 -14.58 5.87
C SER A 504 21.97 -16.03 6.23
N ALA A 505 23.22 -16.42 6.22
CA ALA A 505 23.65 -17.82 6.43
C ALA A 505 23.13 -18.37 7.75
N GLY A 506 23.17 -17.60 8.83
CA GLY A 506 22.67 -18.03 10.15
C GLY A 506 21.17 -18.35 10.20
N VAL A 507 20.39 -17.82 9.26
CA VAL A 507 18.94 -18.10 9.17
C VAL A 507 18.66 -19.36 8.34
N PHE A 508 19.47 -19.61 7.31
CA PHE A 508 19.20 -20.65 6.30
C PHE A 508 20.13 -21.87 6.38
N ALA A 509 21.06 -21.92 7.33
CA ALA A 509 22.08 -22.99 7.43
C ALA A 509 21.50 -24.41 7.41
N ASN A 510 20.32 -24.62 8.00
CA ASN A 510 19.64 -25.93 8.06
C ASN A 510 18.30 -25.94 7.30
N PHE A 511 18.10 -24.97 6.42
CA PHE A 511 16.84 -24.91 5.69
C PHE A 511 16.81 -25.97 4.56
N PRO A 512 15.76 -26.80 4.46
CA PRO A 512 15.77 -27.97 3.59
C PRO A 512 15.65 -27.64 2.09
N VAL A 513 15.38 -26.37 1.77
CA VAL A 513 15.22 -25.89 0.39
C VAL A 513 16.31 -24.88 0.08
N GLN A 514 16.90 -24.99 -1.10
CA GLN A 514 17.87 -24.03 -1.60
C GLN A 514 17.23 -22.66 -1.77
N THR A 515 17.82 -21.65 -1.16
CA THR A 515 17.32 -20.27 -1.15
C THR A 515 18.34 -19.31 -1.70
N SER A 516 17.86 -18.20 -2.21
CA SER A 516 18.66 -17.03 -2.60
C SER A 516 18.02 -15.78 -1.99
N GLY A 517 18.83 -14.79 -1.64
CA GLY A 517 18.28 -13.60 -1.01
C GLY A 517 19.24 -12.44 -0.95
N LYS A 518 18.79 -11.32 -0.43
CA LYS A 518 19.62 -10.17 -0.09
C LYS A 518 19.03 -9.46 1.13
N THR A 519 19.86 -9.19 2.11
CA THR A 519 19.51 -8.34 3.25
C THR A 519 19.62 -6.87 2.85
N GLY A 520 18.79 -6.01 3.46
CA GLY A 520 18.86 -4.56 3.31
C GLY A 520 18.63 -3.87 4.65
N THR A 521 19.41 -2.83 4.92
CA THR A 521 19.27 -1.95 6.07
C THR A 521 19.47 -0.53 5.59
N ALA A 522 18.42 0.30 5.68
CA ALA A 522 18.48 1.71 5.31
C ALA A 522 18.63 2.56 6.57
N GLU A 523 19.47 3.58 6.47
CA GLU A 523 19.46 4.68 7.42
C GLU A 523 18.27 5.58 7.07
N VAL A 524 17.41 5.82 8.04
CA VAL A 524 16.36 6.83 7.94
C VAL A 524 16.68 7.93 8.93
N PHE A 525 16.44 9.19 8.57
CA PHE A 525 16.49 10.27 9.52
C PHE A 525 15.44 9.97 10.59
N GLY A 526 15.91 9.48 11.75
CA GLY A 526 15.06 9.13 12.86
C GLY A 526 14.42 10.38 13.43
N ARG A 527 13.15 10.26 13.83
CA ARG A 527 12.65 11.13 14.89
C ARG A 527 13.56 10.88 16.10
N ASN A 528 14.07 11.94 16.70
CA ASN A 528 14.78 11.85 17.96
C ASN A 528 13.91 11.09 18.98
N SER A 529 14.51 10.52 20.01
CA SER A 529 13.81 9.80 21.08
C SER A 529 12.71 10.61 21.78
N ASP A 530 12.70 11.93 21.58
CA ASP A 530 11.72 12.90 22.06
C ASP A 530 10.56 13.16 21.07
N GLY A 531 10.58 12.53 19.89
CA GLY A 531 9.53 12.67 18.87
C GLY A 531 9.65 13.88 17.95
N THR A 532 10.79 14.60 17.99
CA THR A 532 11.08 15.75 17.10
C THR A 532 11.89 15.35 15.87
#